data_fad293770e9a650cc9453e08aebf2734
#
_entry.id   fad293770e9a650cc9453e08aebf2734
#
_cell.length_a   1.000
_cell.length_b   1.000
_cell.length_c   1.000
_cell.angle_alpha   90.00
_cell.angle_beta   90.00
_cell.angle_gamma   90.00
#
_symmetry.space_group_name_H-M   'P 1'
#
loop_
_entity.id
_entity.type
_entity.pdbx_description
1 polymer ?
#
loop_
_entity_poly.entity_id
_entity_poly.type
_entity_poly.pdbx_seq_one_letter_code
_entity_poly.pdbx_strand_id
1 'polypeptide(L)'
;MDIKLKGSIILIVLLGALYYAFPTYRAYQPGVDPQTVDNKVNLGLDLQGGMYLDIEIKVDEAVKEIVRRTSLELEDLLIDEQVDFVEVRLATNSLILEMEPGKKVNLEIAPYDRFLEQFEMNVQDDLTYLKLKSEEAQLIRENSVSQALEVLRNRIDSLGISEPSLQKQGEDNIVIQLPGLKDRDRAIELIGPQAILQFQIVNNNATPSNYNRLTEVVKYEEVWDKTANKLISKRPYVLDKKILMTGEFIRDARVRIDSRDNRPYVALSFDSIGADRFAKITRRNVGRNMAIVLDDKVQSAPVIREAITGGEASISGQFTVEEADTLKIVLRSGSL
;
A
#
# COMPACT_ATOMS: atom_id res chain seq x y z
N MET A 1 -54.23 -33.88 17.53
CA MET A 1 -54.21 -32.50 17.07
C MET A 1 -55.07 -32.43 15.80
N ASP A 2 -56.18 -31.69 15.84
CA ASP A 2 -57.16 -31.63 14.75
C ASP A 2 -56.53 -31.09 13.44
N ILE A 3 -56.96 -31.67 12.30
CA ILE A 3 -56.47 -31.27 10.97
C ILE A 3 -56.66 -29.75 10.73
N LYS A 4 -57.76 -29.20 11.27
CA LYS A 4 -58.04 -27.74 11.19
C LYS A 4 -57.00 -26.92 11.94
N LEU A 5 -56.53 -27.37 13.13
CA LEU A 5 -55.53 -26.69 13.91
C LEU A 5 -54.15 -26.75 13.22
N LYS A 6 -53.79 -27.89 12.63
CA LYS A 6 -52.58 -28.04 11.83
C LYS A 6 -52.58 -27.09 10.61
N GLY A 7 -53.72 -27.03 9.91
CA GLY A 7 -53.91 -26.13 8.75
C GLY A 7 -53.78 -24.66 9.11
N SER A 8 -54.36 -24.25 10.28
CA SER A 8 -54.24 -22.86 10.75
C SER A 8 -52.80 -22.49 11.12
N ILE A 9 -52.06 -23.41 11.76
CA ILE A 9 -50.64 -23.18 12.09
C ILE A 9 -49.80 -23.02 10.82
N ILE A 10 -50.00 -23.89 9.82
CA ILE A 10 -49.30 -23.84 8.55
C ILE A 10 -49.59 -22.49 7.85
N LEU A 11 -50.85 -22.06 7.84
CA LEU A 11 -51.25 -20.80 7.21
C LEU A 11 -50.60 -19.60 7.89
N ILE A 12 -50.55 -19.55 9.21
CA ILE A 12 -49.92 -18.50 9.99
C ILE A 12 -48.41 -18.45 9.70
N VAL A 13 -47.74 -19.59 9.65
CA VAL A 13 -46.31 -19.67 9.31
C VAL A 13 -46.05 -19.17 7.88
N LEU A 14 -46.93 -19.55 6.95
CA LEU A 14 -46.82 -19.15 5.54
C LEU A 14 -47.02 -17.64 5.34
N LEU A 15 -48.01 -17.07 6.04
CA LEU A 15 -48.25 -15.61 6.04
C LEU A 15 -47.08 -14.85 6.71
N GLY A 16 -46.53 -15.38 7.80
CA GLY A 16 -45.33 -14.85 8.44
C GLY A 16 -44.10 -14.86 7.50
N ALA A 17 -43.87 -15.99 6.82
CA ALA A 17 -42.79 -16.11 5.84
C ALA A 17 -42.94 -15.12 4.65
N LEU A 18 -44.15 -14.97 4.13
CA LEU A 18 -44.47 -14.01 3.10
C LEU A 18 -44.25 -12.54 3.55
N TYR A 19 -44.62 -12.23 4.79
CA TYR A 19 -44.42 -10.93 5.39
C TYR A 19 -42.90 -10.59 5.47
N TYR A 20 -42.08 -11.52 5.93
CA TYR A 20 -40.63 -11.34 6.01
C TYR A 20 -39.93 -11.36 4.65
N ALA A 21 -40.46 -12.07 3.65
CA ALA A 21 -39.93 -12.12 2.29
C ALA A 21 -40.30 -10.89 1.45
N PHE A 22 -41.39 -10.19 1.79
CA PHE A 22 -41.93 -9.09 1.02
C PHE A 22 -40.95 -7.92 0.82
N PRO A 23 -40.20 -7.44 1.83
CA PRO A 23 -39.22 -6.39 1.65
C PRO A 23 -38.12 -6.80 0.64
N THR A 24 -37.68 -8.06 0.70
CA THR A 24 -36.69 -8.62 -0.22
C THR A 24 -37.22 -8.61 -1.66
N TYR A 25 -38.45 -9.12 -1.87
CA TYR A 25 -39.08 -9.10 -3.20
C TYR A 25 -39.17 -7.67 -3.75
N ARG A 26 -39.56 -6.70 -2.92
CA ARG A 26 -39.66 -5.29 -3.32
C ARG A 26 -38.31 -4.68 -3.65
N ALA A 27 -37.26 -5.01 -2.89
CA ALA A 27 -35.92 -4.46 -3.05
C ALA A 27 -35.30 -4.83 -4.41
N TYR A 28 -35.64 -6.00 -4.96
CA TYR A 28 -35.05 -6.50 -6.20
C TYR A 28 -36.00 -6.35 -7.42
N GLN A 29 -37.00 -5.48 -7.33
CA GLN A 29 -37.81 -5.13 -8.50
C GLN A 29 -37.09 -4.11 -9.44
N PRO A 30 -37.30 -4.19 -10.75
CA PRO A 30 -36.76 -3.20 -11.68
C PRO A 30 -37.15 -1.77 -11.31
N GLY A 31 -36.12 -0.89 -11.18
CA GLY A 31 -36.31 0.53 -10.86
C GLY A 31 -36.31 0.87 -9.36
N VAL A 32 -36.17 -0.12 -8.48
CA VAL A 32 -35.97 0.09 -7.04
C VAL A 32 -34.48 -0.04 -6.70
N ASP A 33 -33.93 0.93 -5.97
CA ASP A 33 -32.60 0.77 -5.42
C ASP A 33 -32.66 -0.13 -4.19
N PRO A 34 -32.01 -1.31 -4.19
CA PRO A 34 -32.05 -2.22 -3.05
C PRO A 34 -31.56 -1.58 -1.74
N GLN A 35 -30.67 -0.59 -1.80
CA GLN A 35 -30.13 0.06 -0.60
C GLN A 35 -31.17 0.90 0.15
N THR A 36 -32.26 1.29 -0.51
CA THR A 36 -33.33 2.10 0.09
C THR A 36 -34.40 1.30 0.82
N VAL A 37 -34.32 -0.05 0.77
CA VAL A 37 -35.31 -0.94 1.39
C VAL A 37 -34.73 -1.58 2.65
N ASP A 38 -35.33 -1.23 3.79
CA ASP A 38 -34.97 -1.82 5.08
C ASP A 38 -35.47 -3.27 5.23
N ASN A 39 -34.80 -4.04 6.08
CA ASN A 39 -35.17 -5.42 6.44
C ASN A 39 -35.24 -6.41 5.26
N LYS A 40 -34.53 -6.14 4.15
CA LYS A 40 -34.38 -7.13 3.07
C LYS A 40 -33.34 -8.17 3.41
N VAL A 41 -33.48 -9.36 2.84
CA VAL A 41 -32.42 -10.38 2.83
C VAL A 41 -31.40 -10.00 1.74
N ASN A 42 -30.13 -9.90 2.13
CA ASN A 42 -29.06 -9.68 1.17
C ASN A 42 -28.81 -10.98 0.40
N LEU A 43 -28.88 -10.88 -0.93
CA LEU A 43 -28.68 -12.04 -1.81
C LEU A 43 -27.18 -12.16 -2.12
N GLY A 44 -26.68 -13.38 -2.21
CA GLY A 44 -25.30 -13.64 -2.60
C GLY A 44 -25.01 -13.31 -4.07
N LEU A 45 -23.73 -13.44 -4.42
CA LEU A 45 -23.19 -13.15 -5.75
C LEU A 45 -23.97 -13.85 -6.89
N ASP A 46 -24.38 -15.10 -6.66
CA ASP A 46 -25.07 -15.93 -7.66
C ASP A 46 -26.47 -15.40 -8.03
N LEU A 47 -27.10 -14.64 -7.13
CA LEU A 47 -28.47 -14.14 -7.30
C LEU A 47 -28.52 -12.65 -7.67
N GLN A 48 -27.58 -11.85 -7.18
CA GLN A 48 -27.51 -10.43 -7.48
C GLN A 48 -26.55 -10.10 -8.63
N GLY A 49 -25.67 -11.05 -9.01
CA GLY A 49 -24.49 -10.74 -9.77
C GLY A 49 -23.48 -9.93 -8.95
N GLY A 50 -22.42 -9.49 -9.55
CA GLY A 50 -21.37 -8.73 -8.90
C GLY A 50 -19.99 -9.10 -9.44
N MET A 51 -18.98 -9.03 -8.58
CA MET A 51 -17.58 -9.28 -8.92
C MET A 51 -16.98 -10.33 -8.01
N TYR A 52 -16.25 -11.27 -8.60
CA TYR A 52 -15.40 -12.24 -7.92
C TYR A 52 -13.96 -11.97 -8.31
N LEU A 53 -13.07 -11.82 -7.35
CA LEU A 53 -11.64 -11.63 -7.53
C LEU A 53 -10.90 -12.69 -6.73
N ASP A 54 -9.86 -13.24 -7.34
CA ASP A 54 -8.84 -14.05 -6.69
C ASP A 54 -7.52 -13.28 -6.82
N ILE A 55 -6.95 -12.87 -5.69
CA ILE A 55 -5.76 -12.03 -5.62
C ILE A 55 -4.64 -12.82 -4.97
N GLU A 56 -3.55 -13.02 -5.69
CA GLU A 56 -2.32 -13.61 -5.19
C GLU A 56 -1.46 -12.52 -4.55
N ILE A 57 -1.07 -12.73 -3.30
CA ILE A 57 -0.14 -11.87 -2.57
C ILE A 57 1.28 -12.37 -2.81
N LYS A 58 2.15 -11.50 -3.30
CA LYS A 58 3.56 -11.83 -3.57
C LYS A 58 4.38 -11.87 -2.28
N VAL A 59 4.08 -12.85 -1.43
CA VAL A 59 4.68 -12.97 -0.08
C VAL A 59 6.20 -13.08 -0.10
N ASP A 60 6.79 -13.65 -1.15
CA ASP A 60 8.25 -13.71 -1.30
C ASP A 60 8.88 -12.35 -1.58
N GLU A 61 8.16 -11.44 -2.25
CA GLU A 61 8.62 -10.06 -2.42
C GLU A 61 8.57 -9.31 -1.08
N ALA A 62 7.58 -9.56 -0.22
CA ALA A 62 7.53 -9.02 1.13
C ALA A 62 8.75 -9.47 1.97
N VAL A 63 9.12 -10.74 1.89
CA VAL A 63 10.34 -11.26 2.56
C VAL A 63 11.59 -10.55 2.04
N LYS A 64 11.75 -10.41 0.71
CA LYS A 64 12.89 -9.70 0.11
C LYS A 64 12.96 -8.24 0.56
N GLU A 65 11.79 -7.57 0.64
CA GLU A 65 11.73 -6.17 1.05
C GLU A 65 12.13 -5.97 2.52
N ILE A 66 11.73 -6.88 3.41
CA ILE A 66 12.20 -6.88 4.81
C ILE A 66 13.72 -7.05 4.87
N VAL A 67 14.28 -8.04 4.14
CA VAL A 67 15.73 -8.25 4.09
C VAL A 67 16.44 -7.01 3.54
N ARG A 68 15.91 -6.38 2.48
CA ARG A 68 16.44 -5.13 1.92
C ARG A 68 16.40 -3.98 2.92
N ARG A 69 15.29 -3.80 3.64
CA ARG A 69 15.18 -2.76 4.67
C ARG A 69 16.17 -2.98 5.79
N THR A 70 16.30 -4.21 6.25
CA THR A 70 17.27 -4.57 7.29
C THR A 70 18.71 -4.31 6.82
N SER A 71 19.04 -4.54 5.54
CA SER A 71 20.37 -4.21 5.02
C SER A 71 20.68 -2.72 5.11
N LEU A 72 19.74 -1.87 4.77
CA LEU A 72 19.90 -0.43 4.85
C LEU A 72 20.02 0.04 6.32
N GLU A 73 19.25 -0.55 7.22
CA GLU A 73 19.37 -0.25 8.66
C GLU A 73 20.73 -0.65 9.22
N LEU A 74 21.24 -1.82 8.83
CA LEU A 74 22.56 -2.28 9.23
C LEU A 74 23.65 -1.36 8.66
N GLU A 75 23.57 -0.98 7.39
CA GLU A 75 24.50 -0.07 6.74
C GLU A 75 24.51 1.31 7.42
N ASP A 76 23.33 1.91 7.63
CA ASP A 76 23.21 3.21 8.32
C ASP A 76 23.81 3.13 9.75
N LEU A 77 23.58 2.03 10.46
CA LEU A 77 24.11 1.83 11.82
C LEU A 77 25.63 1.66 11.84
N LEU A 78 26.20 0.91 10.89
CA LEU A 78 27.65 0.76 10.75
C LEU A 78 28.33 2.10 10.46
N ILE A 79 27.69 2.94 9.63
CA ILE A 79 28.19 4.29 9.33
C ILE A 79 28.10 5.19 10.57
N ASP A 80 26.99 5.17 11.30
CA ASP A 80 26.79 5.99 12.50
C ASP A 80 27.79 5.62 13.62
N GLU A 81 28.12 4.34 13.77
CA GLU A 81 29.12 3.81 14.73
C GLU A 81 30.56 3.87 14.20
N GLN A 82 30.78 4.44 13.00
CA GLN A 82 32.10 4.60 12.37
C GLN A 82 32.87 3.27 12.22
N VAL A 83 32.16 2.20 11.88
CA VAL A 83 32.75 0.88 11.59
C VAL A 83 33.27 0.86 10.16
N ASP A 84 34.52 0.38 9.99
CA ASP A 84 35.15 0.23 8.67
C ASP A 84 34.64 -1.05 7.99
N PHE A 85 33.82 -0.92 6.95
CA PHE A 85 33.31 -2.01 6.14
C PHE A 85 33.42 -1.67 4.64
N VAL A 86 33.38 -2.69 3.78
CA VAL A 86 33.43 -2.52 2.32
C VAL A 86 32.02 -2.26 1.80
N GLU A 87 31.10 -3.20 2.03
CA GLU A 87 29.69 -3.09 1.59
C GLU A 87 28.77 -4.06 2.33
N VAL A 88 27.45 -3.75 2.27
CA VAL A 88 26.38 -4.68 2.66
C VAL A 88 25.66 -5.12 1.40
N ARG A 89 25.80 -6.39 1.00
CA ARG A 89 25.19 -6.96 -0.18
C ARG A 89 23.92 -7.73 0.16
N LEU A 90 22.93 -7.65 -0.73
CA LEU A 90 21.70 -8.43 -0.68
C LEU A 90 21.86 -9.74 -1.43
N ALA A 91 21.44 -10.85 -0.82
CA ALA A 91 21.17 -12.11 -1.47
C ALA A 91 19.67 -12.48 -1.26
N THR A 92 19.19 -13.55 -1.87
CA THR A 92 17.73 -13.85 -1.95
C THR A 92 17.00 -13.74 -0.60
N ASN A 93 17.54 -14.34 0.47
CA ASN A 93 16.97 -14.29 1.83
C ASN A 93 18.07 -14.05 2.87
N SER A 94 19.12 -13.33 2.49
CA SER A 94 20.26 -13.08 3.36
C SER A 94 20.96 -11.77 3.03
N LEU A 95 21.68 -11.24 4.01
CA LEU A 95 22.60 -10.12 3.89
C LEU A 95 24.01 -10.65 3.97
N ILE A 96 24.91 -10.04 3.23
CA ILE A 96 26.34 -10.34 3.28
C ILE A 96 27.03 -9.03 3.62
N LEU A 97 27.57 -8.96 4.83
CA LEU A 97 28.42 -7.86 5.27
C LEU A 97 29.86 -8.21 4.95
N GLU A 98 30.51 -7.41 4.11
CA GLU A 98 31.92 -7.51 3.79
C GLU A 98 32.71 -6.49 4.59
N MET A 99 33.61 -6.97 5.44
CA MET A 99 34.48 -6.12 6.29
C MET A 99 35.76 -5.76 5.55
N GLU A 100 36.39 -4.65 5.92
CA GLU A 100 37.76 -4.39 5.49
C GLU A 100 38.73 -5.47 6.02
N PRO A 101 39.77 -5.84 5.25
CA PRO A 101 40.71 -6.87 5.66
C PRO A 101 41.29 -6.64 7.05
N GLY A 102 41.10 -7.61 7.92
CA GLY A 102 41.59 -7.55 9.32
C GLY A 102 40.68 -6.74 10.26
N LYS A 103 39.60 -6.16 9.81
CA LYS A 103 38.58 -5.53 10.65
C LYS A 103 37.47 -6.53 10.98
N LYS A 104 36.85 -6.37 12.15
CA LYS A 104 35.71 -7.21 12.58
C LYS A 104 34.73 -6.35 13.36
N VAL A 105 33.46 -6.62 13.18
CA VAL A 105 32.39 -6.07 14.00
C VAL A 105 31.75 -7.22 14.78
N ASN A 106 31.47 -6.98 16.05
CA ASN A 106 30.74 -7.95 16.86
C ASN A 106 29.23 -7.63 16.77
N LEU A 107 28.50 -8.43 15.99
CA LEU A 107 27.05 -8.27 15.84
C LEU A 107 26.23 -8.88 17.00
N GLU A 108 26.89 -9.54 17.97
CA GLU A 108 26.24 -10.14 19.14
C GLU A 108 26.00 -9.15 20.28
N ILE A 109 26.50 -7.94 20.15
CA ILE A 109 26.35 -6.88 21.16
C ILE A 109 25.51 -5.71 20.63
N ALA A 110 24.92 -4.96 21.56
CA ALA A 110 24.20 -3.74 21.21
C ALA A 110 25.11 -2.74 20.47
N PRO A 111 24.60 -2.05 19.44
CA PRO A 111 23.21 -2.00 18.98
C PRO A 111 22.83 -3.02 17.89
N TYR A 112 23.72 -3.98 17.58
CA TYR A 112 23.57 -4.91 16.44
C TYR A 112 22.81 -6.20 16.80
N ASP A 113 22.78 -6.60 18.07
CA ASP A 113 22.19 -7.85 18.57
C ASP A 113 20.72 -8.04 18.14
N ARG A 114 19.99 -6.95 17.96
CA ARG A 114 18.60 -6.98 17.46
C ARG A 114 18.42 -7.66 16.09
N PHE A 115 19.46 -7.64 15.23
CA PHE A 115 19.40 -8.32 13.94
C PHE A 115 19.44 -9.84 14.10
N LEU A 116 20.06 -10.36 15.15
CA LEU A 116 20.16 -11.79 15.42
C LEU A 116 18.86 -12.39 15.95
N GLU A 117 17.90 -11.58 16.35
CA GLU A 117 16.55 -12.05 16.65
C GLU A 117 15.91 -12.69 15.41
N GLN A 118 16.05 -12.06 14.26
CA GLN A 118 15.46 -12.48 13.00
C GLN A 118 16.40 -13.26 12.08
N PHE A 119 17.72 -13.08 12.23
CA PHE A 119 18.72 -13.66 11.34
C PHE A 119 19.63 -14.64 12.07
N GLU A 120 20.06 -15.67 11.35
CA GLU A 120 21.17 -16.54 11.74
C GLU A 120 22.47 -16.00 11.18
N MET A 121 23.49 -15.89 12.03
CA MET A 121 24.80 -15.37 11.64
C MET A 121 25.75 -16.53 11.33
N ASN A 122 26.49 -16.39 10.24
CA ASN A 122 27.63 -17.26 9.91
C ASN A 122 28.78 -16.39 9.40
N VAL A 123 29.92 -16.49 10.07
CA VAL A 123 31.13 -15.71 9.75
C VAL A 123 32.13 -16.59 9.00
N GLN A 124 32.57 -16.14 7.84
CA GLN A 124 33.59 -16.80 7.01
C GLN A 124 34.61 -15.75 6.56
N ASP A 125 35.82 -15.82 7.11
CA ASP A 125 36.90 -14.85 6.87
C ASP A 125 36.44 -13.38 7.13
N ASP A 126 36.45 -12.53 6.11
CA ASP A 126 36.02 -11.13 6.18
C ASP A 126 34.52 -10.95 5.79
N LEU A 127 33.78 -12.06 5.55
CA LEU A 127 32.37 -12.06 5.19
C LEU A 127 31.52 -12.54 6.36
N THR A 128 30.52 -11.75 6.72
CA THR A 128 29.47 -12.15 7.66
C THR A 128 28.15 -12.33 6.92
N TYR A 129 27.65 -13.55 6.94
CA TYR A 129 26.36 -13.92 6.37
C TYR A 129 25.28 -13.83 7.43
N LEU A 130 24.26 -13.03 7.20
CA LEU A 130 23.05 -12.95 8.01
C LEU A 130 21.90 -13.54 7.19
N LYS A 131 21.51 -14.77 7.48
CA LYS A 131 20.43 -15.48 6.80
C LYS A 131 19.16 -15.34 7.61
N LEU A 132 18.06 -14.90 6.98
CA LEU A 132 16.76 -14.84 7.63
C LEU A 132 16.33 -16.25 8.08
N LYS A 133 15.92 -16.38 9.34
CA LYS A 133 15.43 -17.64 9.91
C LYS A 133 14.18 -18.09 9.16
N SER A 134 14.04 -19.40 8.94
CA SER A 134 12.89 -19.96 8.20
C SER A 134 11.57 -19.67 8.89
N GLU A 135 11.56 -19.67 10.22
CA GLU A 135 10.40 -19.35 11.05
C GLU A 135 9.97 -17.89 10.87
N GLU A 136 10.95 -16.97 10.86
CA GLU A 136 10.70 -15.54 10.61
C GLU A 136 10.20 -15.29 9.20
N ALA A 137 10.80 -15.95 8.19
CA ALA A 137 10.33 -15.85 6.81
C ALA A 137 8.87 -16.31 6.68
N GLN A 138 8.48 -17.39 7.38
CA GLN A 138 7.10 -17.86 7.40
C GLN A 138 6.16 -16.88 8.11
N LEU A 139 6.59 -16.34 9.25
CA LEU A 139 5.83 -15.32 9.98
C LEU A 139 5.60 -14.05 9.14
N ILE A 140 6.63 -13.61 8.40
CA ILE A 140 6.52 -12.47 7.47
C ILE A 140 5.47 -12.77 6.39
N ARG A 141 5.47 -13.97 5.78
CA ARG A 141 4.48 -14.34 4.77
C ARG A 141 3.05 -14.31 5.32
N GLU A 142 2.82 -14.92 6.48
CA GLU A 142 1.50 -14.96 7.12
C GLU A 142 1.00 -13.56 7.50
N ASN A 143 1.88 -12.73 8.06
CA ASN A 143 1.56 -11.35 8.41
C ASN A 143 1.26 -10.50 7.17
N SER A 144 2.01 -10.70 6.07
CA SER A 144 1.78 -9.99 4.80
C SER A 144 0.40 -10.26 4.23
N VAL A 145 -0.05 -11.53 4.23
CA VAL A 145 -1.41 -11.88 3.78
C VAL A 145 -2.48 -11.28 4.70
N SER A 146 -2.24 -11.32 6.02
CA SER A 146 -3.17 -10.76 7.00
C SER A 146 -3.29 -9.25 6.87
N GLN A 147 -2.18 -8.56 6.68
CA GLN A 147 -2.14 -7.12 6.42
C GLN A 147 -2.82 -6.76 5.08
N ALA A 148 -2.54 -7.51 4.01
CA ALA A 148 -3.19 -7.31 2.72
C ALA A 148 -4.72 -7.47 2.83
N LEU A 149 -5.19 -8.46 3.58
CA LEU A 149 -6.63 -8.67 3.81
C LEU A 149 -7.27 -7.48 4.54
N GLU A 150 -6.58 -6.91 5.54
CA GLU A 150 -7.06 -5.72 6.26
C GLU A 150 -7.10 -4.48 5.34
N VAL A 151 -6.02 -4.26 4.58
CA VAL A 151 -5.95 -3.16 3.60
C VAL A 151 -7.05 -3.27 2.56
N LEU A 152 -7.25 -4.46 1.99
CA LEU A 152 -8.31 -4.73 1.01
C LEU A 152 -9.70 -4.51 1.61
N ARG A 153 -9.93 -4.92 2.85
CA ARG A 153 -11.19 -4.68 3.56
C ARG A 153 -11.46 -3.19 3.70
N ASN A 154 -10.49 -2.40 4.17
CA ASN A 154 -10.62 -0.95 4.34
C ASN A 154 -10.94 -0.24 3.00
N ARG A 155 -10.33 -0.70 1.89
CA ARG A 155 -10.61 -0.18 0.56
C ARG A 155 -12.02 -0.53 0.08
N ILE A 156 -12.45 -1.76 0.30
CA ILE A 156 -13.78 -2.25 -0.12
C ILE A 156 -14.89 -1.61 0.71
N ASP A 157 -14.68 -1.41 2.00
CA ASP A 157 -15.63 -0.72 2.87
C ASP A 157 -15.91 0.70 2.38
N SER A 158 -14.90 1.36 1.80
CA SER A 158 -15.07 2.70 1.19
C SER A 158 -15.90 2.72 -0.10
N LEU A 159 -16.13 1.55 -0.74
CA LEU A 159 -17.05 1.41 -1.86
C LEU A 159 -18.53 1.38 -1.44
N GLY A 160 -18.80 1.23 -0.15
CA GLY A 160 -20.18 1.15 0.38
C GLY A 160 -20.94 -0.10 -0.06
N ILE A 161 -20.24 -1.19 -0.39
CA ILE A 161 -20.85 -2.46 -0.82
C ILE A 161 -21.43 -3.15 0.41
N SER A 162 -22.67 -3.64 0.28
CA SER A 162 -23.32 -4.42 1.34
C SER A 162 -22.75 -5.83 1.38
N GLU A 163 -22.22 -6.22 2.55
CA GLU A 163 -21.74 -7.57 2.87
C GLU A 163 -20.70 -8.14 1.89
N PRO A 164 -19.56 -7.46 1.69
CA PRO A 164 -18.46 -8.03 0.92
C PRO A 164 -17.90 -9.24 1.69
N SER A 165 -17.53 -10.30 0.95
CA SER A 165 -16.83 -11.45 1.53
C SER A 165 -15.36 -11.40 1.14
N LEU A 166 -14.47 -11.40 2.15
CA LEU A 166 -13.03 -11.47 1.97
C LEU A 166 -12.50 -12.64 2.79
N GLN A 167 -11.87 -13.57 2.13
CA GLN A 167 -11.38 -14.80 2.77
C GLN A 167 -9.99 -15.16 2.24
N LYS A 168 -9.10 -15.54 3.17
CA LYS A 168 -7.82 -16.15 2.80
C LYS A 168 -8.09 -17.53 2.21
N GLN A 169 -7.47 -17.84 1.08
CA GLN A 169 -7.52 -19.14 0.42
C GLN A 169 -6.10 -19.66 0.18
N GLY A 170 -5.75 -20.79 0.77
CA GLY A 170 -4.38 -21.29 0.72
C GLY A 170 -3.41 -20.47 1.55
N GLU A 171 -2.16 -20.36 1.10
CA GLU A 171 -1.08 -19.67 1.83
C GLU A 171 -1.00 -18.18 1.49
N ASP A 172 -1.26 -17.82 0.23
CA ASP A 172 -0.96 -16.52 -0.37
C ASP A 172 -2.12 -15.87 -1.15
N ASN A 173 -3.26 -16.56 -1.30
CA ASN A 173 -4.40 -16.01 -2.03
C ASN A 173 -5.46 -15.39 -1.11
N ILE A 174 -6.11 -14.34 -1.62
CA ILE A 174 -7.29 -13.71 -1.02
C ILE A 174 -8.41 -13.72 -2.04
N VAL A 175 -9.52 -14.37 -1.69
CA VAL A 175 -10.75 -14.36 -2.47
C VAL A 175 -11.65 -13.23 -1.98
N ILE A 176 -12.12 -12.41 -2.93
CA ILE A 176 -13.01 -11.28 -2.69
C ILE A 176 -14.28 -11.48 -3.49
N GLN A 177 -15.42 -11.38 -2.81
CA GLN A 177 -16.74 -11.41 -3.43
C GLN A 177 -17.48 -10.10 -3.12
N LEU A 178 -17.90 -9.41 -4.16
CA LEU A 178 -18.56 -8.10 -4.10
C LEU A 178 -19.96 -8.21 -4.72
N PRO A 179 -20.99 -8.64 -3.94
CA PRO A 179 -22.33 -8.81 -4.46
C PRO A 179 -22.94 -7.45 -4.84
N GLY A 180 -23.69 -7.43 -5.95
CA GLY A 180 -24.42 -6.24 -6.40
C GLY A 180 -23.55 -5.08 -6.89
N LEU A 181 -22.23 -5.29 -7.04
CA LEU A 181 -21.34 -4.26 -7.57
C LEU A 181 -21.65 -3.96 -9.05
N LYS A 182 -21.96 -2.70 -9.35
CA LYS A 182 -22.28 -2.23 -10.71
C LYS A 182 -21.05 -1.67 -11.42
N ASP A 183 -20.19 -0.98 -10.70
CA ASP A 183 -18.99 -0.31 -11.23
C ASP A 183 -17.74 -1.15 -10.94
N ARG A 184 -17.40 -2.01 -11.91
CA ARG A 184 -16.24 -2.89 -11.83
C ARG A 184 -14.92 -2.14 -11.94
N ASP A 185 -14.89 -1.12 -12.80
CA ASP A 185 -13.66 -0.38 -13.10
C ASP A 185 -13.20 0.39 -11.85
N ARG A 186 -14.13 1.03 -11.16
CA ARG A 186 -13.85 1.72 -9.89
C ARG A 186 -13.35 0.75 -8.80
N ALA A 187 -13.89 -0.47 -8.74
CA ALA A 187 -13.39 -1.47 -7.79
C ALA A 187 -11.95 -1.88 -8.11
N ILE A 188 -11.63 -2.10 -9.38
CA ILE A 188 -10.27 -2.44 -9.82
C ILE A 188 -9.31 -1.30 -9.53
N GLU A 189 -9.71 -0.05 -9.76
CA GLU A 189 -8.90 1.13 -9.43
C GLU A 189 -8.59 1.28 -7.93
N LEU A 190 -9.50 0.85 -7.06
CA LEU A 190 -9.31 0.90 -5.61
C LEU A 190 -8.53 -0.31 -5.07
N ILE A 191 -8.84 -1.50 -5.59
CA ILE A 191 -8.28 -2.76 -5.08
C ILE A 191 -6.89 -3.03 -5.68
N GLY A 192 -6.69 -2.71 -6.97
CA GLY A 192 -5.52 -3.10 -7.75
C GLY A 192 -4.20 -2.42 -7.35
N PRO A 193 -4.14 -1.11 -7.05
CA PRO A 193 -2.89 -0.44 -6.74
C PRO A 193 -2.23 -0.96 -5.46
N GLN A 194 -0.92 -1.18 -5.50
CA GLN A 194 -0.15 -1.54 -4.30
C GLN A 194 -0.10 -0.39 -3.30
N ALA A 195 -0.16 0.86 -3.79
CA ALA A 195 -0.08 2.09 -3.01
C ALA A 195 1.27 2.29 -2.31
N ILE A 196 2.33 1.85 -2.93
CA ILE A 196 3.69 2.05 -2.41
C ILE A 196 4.09 3.51 -2.68
N LEU A 197 3.93 4.35 -1.66
CA LEU A 197 4.36 5.74 -1.70
C LEU A 197 5.81 5.86 -1.23
N GLN A 198 6.64 6.55 -2.02
CA GLN A 198 8.05 6.75 -1.74
C GLN A 198 8.43 8.22 -1.97
N PHE A 199 9.32 8.73 -1.10
CA PHE A 199 9.93 10.06 -1.24
C PHE A 199 11.41 9.88 -1.60
N GLN A 200 11.80 10.38 -2.78
CA GLN A 200 13.16 10.26 -3.31
C GLN A 200 13.65 11.63 -3.79
N ILE A 201 14.96 11.87 -3.74
CA ILE A 201 15.53 13.13 -4.26
C ILE A 201 15.75 13.04 -5.76
N VAL A 202 15.46 14.13 -6.46
CA VAL A 202 15.73 14.26 -7.90
C VAL A 202 17.15 14.76 -8.10
N ASN A 203 17.92 14.09 -8.95
CA ASN A 203 19.17 14.62 -9.46
C ASN A 203 18.91 15.44 -10.72
N ASN A 204 18.81 16.75 -10.57
CA ASN A 204 18.57 17.68 -11.68
C ASN A 204 19.76 17.80 -12.65
N ASN A 205 20.96 17.34 -12.27
CA ASN A 205 22.16 17.38 -13.09
C ASN A 205 22.34 16.13 -13.96
N ALA A 206 21.57 15.09 -13.71
CA ALA A 206 21.59 13.85 -14.48
C ALA A 206 20.45 13.81 -15.51
N THR A 207 20.67 13.06 -16.58
CA THR A 207 19.67 12.80 -17.63
C THR A 207 19.46 11.30 -17.81
N PRO A 208 18.35 10.84 -18.41
CA PRO A 208 18.12 9.42 -18.66
C PRO A 208 19.20 8.72 -19.50
N SER A 209 19.98 9.49 -20.28
CA SER A 209 21.10 8.99 -21.07
C SER A 209 22.45 9.02 -20.32
N ASN A 210 22.52 9.79 -19.21
CA ASN A 210 23.75 9.97 -18.43
C ASN A 210 23.42 10.05 -16.93
N TYR A 211 23.24 8.90 -16.30
CA TYR A 211 23.01 8.78 -14.86
C TYR A 211 23.80 7.61 -14.29
N ASN A 212 24.09 7.63 -13.01
CA ASN A 212 24.80 6.56 -12.33
C ASN A 212 23.81 5.42 -11.98
N ARG A 213 23.83 4.33 -12.76
CA ARG A 213 22.93 3.18 -12.57
C ARG A 213 23.09 2.45 -11.23
N LEU A 214 24.18 2.66 -10.51
CA LEU A 214 24.40 2.06 -9.18
C LEU A 214 23.59 2.80 -8.11
N THR A 215 23.59 4.13 -8.16
CA THR A 215 22.99 5.00 -7.13
C THR A 215 21.70 5.67 -7.57
N GLU A 216 21.37 5.63 -8.85
CA GLU A 216 20.24 6.35 -9.44
C GLU A 216 19.31 5.45 -10.25
N VAL A 217 18.07 5.88 -10.40
CA VAL A 217 17.02 5.23 -11.20
C VAL A 217 16.23 6.26 -11.98
N VAL A 218 15.77 5.89 -13.18
CA VAL A 218 14.87 6.73 -13.98
C VAL A 218 13.43 6.29 -13.74
N LYS A 219 12.60 7.22 -13.26
CA LYS A 219 11.15 7.04 -13.15
C LYS A 219 10.43 8.11 -13.95
N TYR A 220 9.16 7.87 -14.29
CA TYR A 220 8.42 8.72 -15.21
C TYR A 220 7.17 9.32 -14.57
N GLU A 221 6.91 10.59 -14.87
CA GLU A 221 5.61 11.23 -14.68
C GLU A 221 4.82 11.05 -15.98
N GLU A 222 3.62 10.47 -15.89
CA GLU A 222 2.72 10.27 -17.04
C GLU A 222 1.73 11.42 -17.12
N VAL A 223 1.73 12.13 -18.27
CA VAL A 223 0.78 13.20 -18.56
C VAL A 223 -0.26 12.67 -19.55
N TRP A 224 -1.52 12.65 -19.11
CA TRP A 224 -2.64 12.12 -19.87
C TRP A 224 -3.55 13.22 -20.38
N ASP A 225 -4.03 13.11 -21.64
CA ASP A 225 -5.22 13.82 -22.08
C ASP A 225 -6.46 13.07 -21.59
N LYS A 226 -7.10 13.61 -20.57
CA LYS A 226 -8.25 12.97 -19.94
C LYS A 226 -9.49 13.00 -20.81
N THR A 227 -9.59 13.96 -21.74
CA THR A 227 -10.72 14.08 -22.68
C THR A 227 -10.65 12.98 -23.74
N ALA A 228 -9.44 12.71 -24.24
CA ALA A 228 -9.19 11.69 -25.24
C ALA A 228 -8.77 10.33 -24.68
N ASN A 229 -8.59 10.21 -23.35
CA ASN A 229 -8.02 9.05 -22.64
C ASN A 229 -6.70 8.56 -23.28
N LYS A 230 -5.85 9.52 -23.63
CA LYS A 230 -4.60 9.27 -24.36
C LYS A 230 -3.38 9.80 -23.60
N LEU A 231 -2.34 8.98 -23.50
CA LEU A 231 -1.05 9.40 -22.96
C LEU A 231 -0.43 10.44 -23.89
N ILE A 232 -0.25 11.68 -23.39
CA ILE A 232 0.38 12.79 -24.15
C ILE A 232 1.89 12.67 -24.10
N SER A 233 2.46 12.52 -22.91
CA SER A 233 3.90 12.47 -22.72
C SER A 233 4.30 11.72 -21.45
N LYS A 234 5.54 11.23 -21.45
CA LYS A 234 6.23 10.72 -20.26
C LYS A 234 7.41 11.62 -19.95
N ARG A 235 7.36 12.31 -18.83
CA ARG A 235 8.47 13.15 -18.36
C ARG A 235 9.39 12.29 -17.50
N PRO A 236 10.66 12.09 -17.89
CA PRO A 236 11.62 11.33 -17.08
C PRO A 236 12.16 12.18 -15.93
N TYR A 237 12.38 11.53 -14.80
CA TYR A 237 13.13 12.04 -13.66
C TYR A 237 14.22 11.05 -13.29
N VAL A 238 15.42 11.56 -13.04
CA VAL A 238 16.51 10.77 -12.45
C VAL A 238 16.46 10.96 -10.95
N LEU A 239 16.24 9.87 -10.23
CA LEU A 239 16.03 9.86 -8.79
C LEU A 239 17.17 9.12 -8.10
N ASP A 240 17.57 9.58 -6.91
CA ASP A 240 18.41 8.78 -6.03
C ASP A 240 17.68 7.46 -5.69
N LYS A 241 18.35 6.32 -5.77
CA LYS A 241 17.74 5.02 -5.38
C LYS A 241 17.37 4.98 -3.90
N LYS A 242 18.06 5.78 -3.06
CA LYS A 242 17.77 5.86 -1.63
C LYS A 242 16.36 6.41 -1.42
N ILE A 243 15.48 5.57 -0.88
CA ILE A 243 14.14 5.99 -0.44
C ILE A 243 14.30 6.66 0.92
N LEU A 244 13.96 7.94 1.01
CA LEU A 244 14.11 8.71 2.23
C LEU A 244 12.99 8.44 3.23
N MET A 245 11.77 8.20 2.71
CA MET A 245 10.57 7.93 3.50
C MET A 245 9.55 7.19 2.65
N THR A 246 8.72 6.38 3.30
CA THR A 246 7.63 5.62 2.68
C THR A 246 6.27 6.08 3.20
N GLY A 247 5.20 5.57 2.62
CA GLY A 247 3.82 5.88 3.01
C GLY A 247 3.39 5.30 4.37
N GLU A 248 4.19 4.43 5.00
CA GLU A 248 3.88 3.81 6.29
C GLU A 248 3.63 4.81 7.44
N PHE A 249 4.22 6.01 7.33
CA PHE A 249 4.07 7.08 8.31
C PHE A 249 2.84 7.99 8.06
N ILE A 250 2.01 7.68 7.06
CA ILE A 250 0.80 8.46 6.77
C ILE A 250 -0.26 8.12 7.80
N ARG A 251 -0.66 9.14 8.58
CA ARG A 251 -1.78 9.05 9.52
C ARG A 251 -3.12 9.33 8.84
N ASP A 252 -3.16 10.31 7.91
CA ASP A 252 -4.39 10.72 7.23
C ASP A 252 -4.08 11.32 5.85
N ALA A 253 -5.04 11.17 4.93
CA ALA A 253 -5.00 11.77 3.60
C ALA A 253 -6.36 12.41 3.29
N ARG A 254 -6.36 13.63 2.72
CA ARG A 254 -7.59 14.39 2.42
C ARG A 254 -7.51 15.05 1.07
N VAL A 255 -8.60 15.00 0.32
CA VAL A 255 -8.73 15.80 -0.91
C VAL A 255 -8.97 17.25 -0.53
N ARG A 256 -8.22 18.14 -1.15
CA ARG A 256 -8.39 19.60 -1.07
C ARG A 256 -8.33 20.20 -2.47
N ILE A 257 -8.89 21.39 -2.63
CA ILE A 257 -8.86 22.14 -3.89
C ILE A 257 -7.93 23.33 -3.71
N ASP A 258 -6.94 23.47 -4.58
CA ASP A 258 -6.06 24.64 -4.58
C ASP A 258 -6.84 25.87 -5.05
N SER A 259 -6.85 26.93 -4.23
CA SER A 259 -7.58 28.16 -4.49
C SER A 259 -7.03 28.99 -5.68
N ARG A 260 -5.80 28.69 -6.16
CA ARG A 260 -5.14 29.44 -7.21
C ARG A 260 -5.52 28.96 -8.61
N ASP A 261 -5.62 27.63 -8.78
CA ASP A 261 -5.89 27.02 -10.09
C ASP A 261 -7.12 26.11 -10.10
N ASN A 262 -7.83 26.03 -8.96
CA ASN A 262 -9.05 25.23 -8.73
C ASN A 262 -8.83 23.73 -9.01
N ARG A 263 -7.62 23.21 -8.82
CA ARG A 263 -7.28 21.81 -9.02
C ARG A 263 -7.32 21.02 -7.73
N PRO A 264 -7.85 19.77 -7.75
CA PRO A 264 -7.78 18.91 -6.60
C PRO A 264 -6.35 18.42 -6.36
N TYR A 265 -5.99 18.31 -5.09
CA TYR A 265 -4.75 17.70 -4.63
C TYR A 265 -5.02 16.88 -3.37
N VAL A 266 -4.12 15.96 -3.05
CA VAL A 266 -4.23 15.15 -1.83
C VAL A 266 -3.25 15.71 -0.79
N ALA A 267 -3.80 16.23 0.31
CA ALA A 267 -3.03 16.63 1.47
C ALA A 267 -2.79 15.42 2.36
N LEU A 268 -1.53 15.21 2.74
CA LEU A 268 -1.07 14.14 3.62
C LEU A 268 -0.73 14.69 4.99
N SER A 269 -1.08 13.97 6.04
CA SER A 269 -0.63 14.23 7.40
C SER A 269 0.11 13.00 7.91
N PHE A 270 1.32 13.19 8.42
CA PHE A 270 2.12 12.12 9.01
C PHE A 270 1.82 11.93 10.49
N ASP A 271 2.15 10.77 11.03
CA ASP A 271 2.22 10.56 12.46
C ASP A 271 3.42 11.32 13.08
N SER A 272 3.62 11.23 14.38
CA SER A 272 4.67 11.97 15.07
C SER A 272 6.08 11.57 14.61
N ILE A 273 6.31 10.28 14.36
CA ILE A 273 7.60 9.75 13.91
C ILE A 273 7.89 10.21 12.49
N GLY A 274 6.89 10.07 11.61
CA GLY A 274 6.97 10.53 10.23
C GLY A 274 7.16 12.04 10.11
N ALA A 275 6.50 12.84 10.94
CA ALA A 275 6.66 14.29 10.96
C ALA A 275 8.09 14.69 11.32
N ASP A 276 8.68 14.09 12.35
CA ASP A 276 10.07 14.34 12.74
C ASP A 276 11.06 13.91 11.66
N ARG A 277 10.83 12.73 11.07
CA ARG A 277 11.64 12.21 9.98
C ARG A 277 11.55 13.13 8.75
N PHE A 278 10.36 13.52 8.36
CA PHE A 278 10.12 14.40 7.22
C PHE A 278 10.76 15.80 7.41
N ALA A 279 10.69 16.34 8.63
CA ALA A 279 11.36 17.58 9.00
C ALA A 279 12.88 17.50 8.85
N LYS A 280 13.49 16.39 9.29
CA LYS A 280 14.94 16.15 9.12
C LYS A 280 15.32 16.03 7.65
N ILE A 281 14.54 15.25 6.88
CA ILE A 281 14.75 15.06 5.43
C ILE A 281 14.67 16.38 4.68
N THR A 282 13.60 17.14 4.88
CA THR A 282 13.38 18.42 4.18
C THR A 282 14.43 19.46 4.56
N ARG A 283 14.84 19.53 5.84
CA ARG A 283 15.92 20.43 6.29
C ARG A 283 17.26 20.16 5.60
N ARG A 284 17.60 18.88 5.40
CA ARG A 284 18.87 18.50 4.73
C ARG A 284 18.86 18.70 3.22
N ASN A 285 17.67 18.84 2.62
CA ASN A 285 17.49 18.88 1.17
C ASN A 285 16.81 20.17 0.67
N VAL A 286 16.89 21.27 1.42
CA VAL A 286 16.37 22.58 0.99
C VAL A 286 17.02 22.99 -0.34
N GLY A 287 16.21 23.46 -1.29
CA GLY A 287 16.62 23.82 -2.65
C GLY A 287 16.64 22.66 -3.65
N ARG A 288 16.52 21.42 -3.20
CA ARG A 288 16.43 20.23 -4.08
C ARG A 288 14.98 19.86 -4.41
N ASN A 289 14.78 19.18 -5.53
CA ASN A 289 13.47 18.60 -5.84
C ASN A 289 13.30 17.26 -5.13
N MET A 290 12.14 17.05 -4.53
CA MET A 290 11.76 15.79 -3.93
C MET A 290 10.61 15.18 -4.73
N ALA A 291 10.88 14.04 -5.36
CA ALA A 291 9.87 13.29 -6.08
C ALA A 291 8.98 12.51 -5.09
N ILE A 292 7.67 12.61 -5.30
CA ILE A 292 6.66 11.78 -4.68
C ILE A 292 6.30 10.71 -5.71
N VAL A 293 6.68 9.48 -5.41
CA VAL A 293 6.53 8.32 -6.30
C VAL A 293 5.48 7.40 -5.73
N LEU A 294 4.51 7.00 -6.54
CA LEU A 294 3.47 6.04 -6.20
C LEU A 294 3.47 4.93 -7.24
N ASP A 295 3.65 3.69 -6.80
CA ASP A 295 3.67 2.50 -7.66
C ASP A 295 4.60 2.71 -8.89
N ASP A 296 5.84 3.13 -8.62
CA ASP A 296 6.90 3.42 -9.60
C ASP A 296 6.66 4.60 -10.56
N LYS A 297 5.56 5.32 -10.39
CA LYS A 297 5.26 6.53 -11.17
C LYS A 297 5.46 7.79 -10.34
N VAL A 298 6.14 8.79 -10.94
CA VAL A 298 6.27 10.10 -10.30
C VAL A 298 4.94 10.83 -10.40
N GLN A 299 4.37 11.17 -9.25
CA GLN A 299 3.13 11.97 -9.17
C GLN A 299 3.42 13.46 -9.20
N SER A 300 4.48 13.86 -8.51
CA SER A 300 4.97 15.24 -8.49
C SER A 300 6.43 15.30 -8.01
N ALA A 301 7.15 16.37 -8.33
CA ALA A 301 8.52 16.59 -7.89
C ALA A 301 8.76 18.06 -7.50
N PRO A 302 8.12 18.56 -6.41
CA PRO A 302 8.26 19.94 -5.97
C PRO A 302 9.66 20.24 -5.44
N VAL A 303 10.04 21.53 -5.52
CA VAL A 303 11.24 22.03 -4.82
C VAL A 303 10.95 22.17 -3.33
N ILE A 304 11.83 21.65 -2.48
CA ILE A 304 11.80 21.89 -1.04
C ILE A 304 12.27 23.34 -0.79
N ARG A 305 11.35 24.24 -0.48
CA ARG A 305 11.66 25.65 -0.25
C ARG A 305 12.22 25.90 1.15
N GLU A 306 11.75 25.17 2.12
CA GLU A 306 12.12 25.24 3.53
C GLU A 306 11.90 23.90 4.26
N ALA A 307 12.42 23.78 5.46
CA ALA A 307 12.15 22.61 6.30
C ALA A 307 10.68 22.54 6.68
N ILE A 308 10.02 21.40 6.41
CA ILE A 308 8.60 21.19 6.69
C ILE A 308 8.49 20.51 8.06
N THR A 309 8.18 21.30 9.09
CA THR A 309 8.09 20.83 10.48
C THR A 309 6.68 20.47 10.92
N GLY A 310 5.66 20.85 10.13
CA GLY A 310 4.25 20.63 10.45
C GLY A 310 3.77 19.20 10.23
N GLY A 311 4.61 18.30 9.70
CA GLY A 311 4.21 16.92 9.41
C GLY A 311 3.16 16.80 8.31
N GLU A 312 3.11 17.77 7.40
CA GLU A 312 2.19 17.79 6.27
C GLU A 312 2.97 17.75 4.94
N ALA A 313 2.41 17.05 3.96
CA ALA A 313 2.86 17.06 2.58
C ALA A 313 1.65 17.14 1.65
N SER A 314 1.87 17.42 0.38
CA SER A 314 0.80 17.43 -0.62
C SER A 314 1.24 16.74 -1.91
N ILE A 315 0.35 15.90 -2.45
CA ILE A 315 0.51 15.30 -3.77
C ILE A 315 -0.34 16.14 -4.72
N SER A 316 0.31 16.93 -5.56
CA SER A 316 -0.34 17.71 -6.61
C SER A 316 -0.12 17.02 -7.95
N GLY A 317 -1.10 17.12 -8.84
CA GLY A 317 -1.05 16.50 -10.17
C GLY A 317 -2.24 16.96 -11.02
N GLN A 318 -2.41 16.35 -12.17
CA GLN A 318 -3.59 16.57 -13.01
C GLN A 318 -4.72 15.62 -12.61
N PHE A 319 -5.13 15.66 -11.33
CA PHE A 319 -6.19 14.81 -10.83
C PHE A 319 -7.59 15.36 -11.20
N THR A 320 -8.53 14.46 -11.46
CA THR A 320 -9.96 14.74 -11.28
C THR A 320 -10.29 14.63 -9.79
N VAL A 321 -11.49 15.06 -9.40
CA VAL A 321 -11.95 14.91 -8.01
C VAL A 321 -12.05 13.42 -7.64
N GLU A 322 -12.52 12.59 -8.56
CA GLU A 322 -12.67 11.14 -8.41
C GLU A 322 -11.32 10.45 -8.24
N GLU A 323 -10.31 10.81 -9.05
CA GLU A 323 -8.96 10.26 -8.93
C GLU A 323 -8.28 10.67 -7.62
N ALA A 324 -8.45 11.92 -7.21
CA ALA A 324 -7.95 12.40 -5.93
C ALA A 324 -8.64 11.69 -4.75
N ASP A 325 -9.94 11.38 -4.88
CA ASP A 325 -10.69 10.64 -3.86
C ASP A 325 -10.24 9.17 -3.79
N THR A 326 -10.04 8.53 -4.94
CA THR A 326 -9.46 7.18 -5.03
C THR A 326 -8.07 7.14 -4.40
N LEU A 327 -7.20 8.09 -4.75
CA LEU A 327 -5.85 8.20 -4.20
C LEU A 327 -5.86 8.41 -2.67
N LYS A 328 -6.75 9.27 -2.15
CA LYS A 328 -6.95 9.44 -0.71
C LYS A 328 -7.29 8.13 -0.01
N ILE A 329 -8.25 7.36 -0.57
CA ILE A 329 -8.69 6.08 0.02
C ILE A 329 -7.52 5.10 0.04
N VAL A 330 -6.83 4.96 -1.09
CA VAL A 330 -5.69 4.06 -1.27
C VAL A 330 -4.56 4.39 -0.29
N LEU A 331 -4.22 5.67 -0.12
CA LEU A 331 -3.16 6.09 0.81
C LEU A 331 -3.56 5.95 2.30
N ARG A 332 -4.83 6.16 2.63
CA ARG A 332 -5.32 5.95 4.01
C ARG A 332 -5.40 4.48 4.41
N SER A 333 -5.72 3.60 3.48
CA SER A 333 -5.80 2.16 3.73
C SER A 333 -4.42 1.51 3.87
N GLY A 334 -3.38 2.15 3.38
CA GLY A 334 -2.01 1.64 3.38
C GLY A 334 -1.63 0.87 2.12
N SER A 335 -0.35 0.49 2.05
CA SER A 335 0.19 -0.32 0.95
C SER A 335 -0.18 -1.80 1.09
N LEU A 336 -0.37 -2.45 -0.04
CA LEU A 336 -0.56 -3.89 -0.16
C LEU A 336 0.77 -4.62 -0.18
#